data_cecbb708bd0fd27fc89e08ef3f8456d4
#
_entry.id   cecbb708bd0fd27fc89e08ef3f8456d4
#
_cell.length_a   1.000
_cell.length_b   1.000
_cell.length_c   1.000
_cell.angle_alpha   90.00
_cell.angle_beta   90.00
_cell.angle_gamma   90.00
#
_symmetry.space_group_name_H-M   'P 1'
#
loop_
_entity.id
_entity.type
_entity.pdbx_description
1 polymer ?
#
loop_
_entity_poly.entity_id
_entity_poly.type
_entity_poly.pdbx_seq_one_letter_code
_entity_poly.pdbx_strand_id
1 'polypeptide(L)'
;MKYFSIPVLFSLLFVQAQPELHQFSHDGLSREYYLYLPDSLVAGAPLLFVFHGYSGSANGIMNYSDLNQIADENGFVVCYPQGLIDDWDYAFWNVGYDWHVDETVDDVGFSTSLAQYLQTEYNLSAPNTFSTGMSNGGDMSYLLACQASDVF
;
A
#
# COMPACT_ATOMS: atom_id res chain seq x y z
N MET A 1 54.77 31.61 4.89
CA MET A 1 53.72 31.01 4.06
C MET A 1 52.61 30.56 4.97
N LYS A 2 51.41 31.18 4.89
CA LYS A 2 50.26 30.78 5.68
C LYS A 2 49.42 29.84 4.83
N TYR A 3 49.27 28.58 5.24
CA TYR A 3 48.40 27.61 4.57
C TYR A 3 46.98 27.89 5.00
N PHE A 4 46.12 28.27 4.05
CA PHE A 4 44.68 28.33 4.22
C PHE A 4 44.10 26.92 3.95
N SER A 5 43.66 26.22 4.99
CA SER A 5 42.86 25.00 4.85
C SER A 5 41.42 25.39 4.53
N ILE A 6 40.92 25.04 3.37
CA ILE A 6 39.53 25.16 2.99
C ILE A 6 38.83 23.89 3.53
N PRO A 7 37.81 24.03 4.43
CA PRO A 7 37.03 22.87 4.83
C PRO A 7 36.18 22.39 3.65
N VAL A 8 36.35 21.14 3.26
CA VAL A 8 35.46 20.48 2.32
C VAL A 8 34.20 20.08 3.09
N LEU A 9 33.11 20.79 2.82
CA LEU A 9 31.80 20.47 3.39
C LEU A 9 31.23 19.26 2.60
N PHE A 10 31.25 18.07 3.19
CA PHE A 10 30.54 16.91 2.66
C PHE A 10 29.05 17.10 2.98
N SER A 11 28.24 17.49 2.00
CA SER A 11 26.80 17.41 2.12
C SER A 11 26.38 15.96 1.98
N LEU A 12 25.93 15.33 3.05
CA LEU A 12 25.21 14.05 3.00
C LEU A 12 23.88 14.32 2.29
N LEU A 13 23.76 13.89 1.05
CA LEU A 13 22.48 13.78 0.36
C LEU A 13 21.71 12.62 1.04
N PHE A 14 20.74 12.93 1.86
CA PHE A 14 19.74 11.95 2.29
C PHE A 14 18.86 11.66 1.07
N VAL A 15 18.97 10.47 0.51
CA VAL A 15 18.01 9.95 -0.47
C VAL A 15 16.81 9.52 0.36
N GLN A 16 15.73 10.25 0.27
CA GLN A 16 14.47 9.91 0.93
C GLN A 16 13.88 8.67 0.24
N ALA A 17 13.33 7.73 1.01
CA ALA A 17 12.60 6.59 0.48
C ALA A 17 11.54 7.05 -0.52
N GLN A 18 11.42 6.32 -1.63
CA GLN A 18 10.42 6.60 -2.66
C GLN A 18 9.50 5.39 -2.80
N PRO A 19 8.19 5.61 -2.99
CA PRO A 19 7.27 4.51 -3.23
C PRO A 19 7.59 3.84 -4.56
N GLU A 20 7.61 2.49 -4.57
CA GLU A 20 7.90 1.70 -5.76
C GLU A 20 6.63 1.01 -6.26
N LEU A 21 6.43 0.98 -7.59
CA LEU A 21 5.36 0.24 -8.24
C LEU A 21 5.79 -1.21 -8.43
N HIS A 22 4.97 -2.12 -7.94
CA HIS A 22 5.16 -3.56 -8.02
C HIS A 22 3.99 -4.25 -8.72
N GLN A 23 4.22 -5.51 -9.12
CA GLN A 23 3.18 -6.40 -9.62
C GLN A 23 3.09 -7.64 -8.74
N PHE A 24 1.86 -8.13 -8.54
CA PHE A 24 1.55 -9.35 -7.80
C PHE A 24 0.53 -10.17 -8.57
N SER A 25 0.79 -11.48 -8.74
CA SER A 25 -0.14 -12.37 -9.43
C SER A 25 -1.13 -12.98 -8.44
N HIS A 26 -2.43 -12.79 -8.69
CA HIS A 26 -3.51 -13.43 -7.94
C HIS A 26 -4.57 -13.95 -8.91
N ASP A 27 -4.97 -15.21 -8.77
CA ASP A 27 -5.95 -15.91 -9.64
C ASP A 27 -5.69 -15.76 -11.15
N GLY A 28 -4.40 -15.78 -11.52
CA GLY A 28 -3.97 -15.64 -12.92
C GLY A 28 -4.03 -14.20 -13.46
N LEU A 29 -4.43 -13.23 -12.64
CA LEU A 29 -4.43 -11.81 -12.97
C LEU A 29 -3.16 -11.14 -12.45
N SER A 30 -2.59 -10.22 -13.24
CA SER A 30 -1.54 -9.32 -12.76
C SER A 30 -2.18 -8.12 -12.06
N ARG A 31 -1.89 -7.97 -10.77
CA ARG A 31 -2.37 -6.86 -9.94
C ARG A 31 -1.20 -5.94 -9.63
N GLU A 32 -1.46 -4.65 -9.54
CA GLU A 32 -0.45 -3.64 -9.25
C GLU A 32 -0.64 -3.08 -7.84
N TYR A 33 0.46 -2.63 -7.23
CA TYR A 33 0.44 -1.89 -5.97
C TYR A 33 1.68 -1.01 -5.86
N TYR A 34 1.54 0.15 -5.19
CA TYR A 34 2.70 0.89 -4.71
C TYR A 34 3.04 0.44 -3.30
N LEU A 35 4.33 0.30 -3.03
CA LEU A 35 4.85 -0.01 -1.71
C LEU A 35 5.76 1.12 -1.24
N TYR A 36 5.53 1.61 -0.05
CA TYR A 36 6.39 2.56 0.63
C TYR A 36 7.06 1.90 1.84
N LEU A 37 8.37 1.87 1.82
CA LEU A 37 9.22 1.35 2.89
C LEU A 37 9.96 2.53 3.52
N PRO A 38 9.76 2.84 4.81
CA PRO A 38 10.50 3.91 5.47
C PRO A 38 11.99 3.59 5.55
N ASP A 39 12.86 4.62 5.50
CA ASP A 39 14.32 4.45 5.57
C ASP A 39 14.78 3.71 6.85
N SER A 40 14.02 3.81 7.92
CA SER A 40 14.29 3.20 9.23
C SER A 40 13.49 1.92 9.48
N LEU A 41 13.16 1.15 8.43
CA LEU A 41 12.37 -0.09 8.57
C LEU A 41 13.05 -1.07 9.53
N VAL A 42 12.28 -1.55 10.50
CA VAL A 42 12.70 -2.57 11.48
C VAL A 42 11.89 -3.85 11.30
N ALA A 43 12.48 -4.98 11.68
CA ALA A 43 11.78 -6.26 11.70
C ALA A 43 10.55 -6.20 12.62
N GLY A 44 9.43 -6.73 12.16
CA GLY A 44 8.15 -6.68 12.88
C GLY A 44 7.43 -5.33 12.78
N ALA A 45 7.82 -4.46 11.85
CA ALA A 45 7.09 -3.22 11.59
C ALA A 45 5.64 -3.48 11.17
N PRO A 46 4.68 -2.61 11.54
CA PRO A 46 3.30 -2.71 11.08
C PRO A 46 3.17 -2.52 9.57
N LEU A 47 2.09 -3.07 9.01
CA LEU A 47 1.71 -2.93 7.60
C LEU A 47 0.33 -2.27 7.49
N LEU A 48 0.22 -1.21 6.69
CA LEU A 48 -1.04 -0.52 6.42
C LEU A 48 -1.40 -0.60 4.94
N PHE A 49 -2.57 -1.13 4.64
CA PHE A 49 -3.17 -1.07 3.30
C PHE A 49 -4.05 0.17 3.17
N VAL A 50 -3.93 0.88 2.04
CA VAL A 50 -4.69 2.10 1.77
C VAL A 50 -5.39 1.98 0.43
N PHE A 51 -6.70 1.79 0.44
CA PHE A 51 -7.52 1.54 -0.74
C PHE A 51 -8.09 2.83 -1.31
N HIS A 52 -7.93 3.03 -2.64
CA HIS A 52 -8.53 4.17 -3.34
C HIS A 52 -10.06 4.02 -3.46
N GLY A 53 -10.76 5.13 -3.72
CA GLY A 53 -12.18 5.12 -4.01
C GLY A 53 -12.51 4.65 -5.43
N TYR A 54 -13.80 4.45 -5.72
CA TYR A 54 -14.28 4.14 -7.07
C TYR A 54 -13.78 5.17 -8.08
N SER A 55 -13.37 4.73 -9.26
CA SER A 55 -12.70 5.52 -10.31
C SER A 55 -11.36 6.17 -9.91
N GLY A 56 -10.83 5.83 -8.73
CA GLY A 56 -9.56 6.35 -8.24
C GLY A 56 -8.35 5.54 -8.73
N SER A 57 -7.21 5.78 -8.09
CA SER A 57 -6.00 5.01 -8.35
C SER A 57 -5.12 4.91 -7.11
N ALA A 58 -4.26 3.89 -7.08
CA ALA A 58 -3.26 3.71 -6.03
C ALA A 58 -2.35 4.95 -5.88
N ASN A 59 -1.85 5.49 -7.01
CA ASN A 59 -1.07 6.72 -7.00
C ASN A 59 -1.88 7.93 -6.50
N GLY A 60 -3.16 8.00 -6.87
CA GLY A 60 -4.06 9.09 -6.45
C GLY A 60 -4.26 9.11 -4.94
N ILE A 61 -4.60 7.98 -4.33
CA ILE A 61 -4.82 7.88 -2.87
C ILE A 61 -3.51 8.05 -2.09
N MET A 62 -2.39 7.57 -2.62
CA MET A 62 -1.07 7.76 -2.03
C MET A 62 -0.73 9.24 -1.89
N ASN A 63 -0.90 10.02 -2.98
CA ASN A 63 -0.62 11.46 -2.98
C ASN A 63 -1.64 12.27 -2.16
N TYR A 64 -2.88 11.76 -2.04
CA TYR A 64 -3.93 12.44 -1.27
C TYR A 64 -3.75 12.24 0.25
N SER A 65 -3.32 11.07 0.67
CA SER A 65 -3.33 10.68 2.09
C SER A 65 -2.13 11.18 2.90
N ASP A 66 -1.01 11.50 2.25
CA ASP A 66 0.27 11.90 2.88
C ASP A 66 0.83 10.87 3.90
N LEU A 67 0.37 9.60 3.81
CA LEU A 67 0.73 8.57 4.79
C LEU A 67 2.20 8.16 4.75
N ASN A 68 2.91 8.41 3.64
CA ASN A 68 4.34 8.09 3.54
C ASN A 68 5.16 8.90 4.55
N GLN A 69 4.85 10.19 4.74
CA GLN A 69 5.52 11.01 5.74
C GLN A 69 5.23 10.49 7.16
N ILE A 70 3.98 10.12 7.43
CA ILE A 70 3.59 9.56 8.73
C ILE A 70 4.27 8.21 8.98
N ALA A 71 4.46 7.41 7.92
CA ALA A 71 5.17 6.14 7.98
C ALA A 71 6.64 6.31 8.37
N ASP A 72 7.33 7.32 7.82
CA ASP A 72 8.71 7.66 8.20
C ASP A 72 8.82 8.04 9.69
N GLU A 73 7.87 8.82 10.18
CA GLU A 73 7.85 9.29 11.57
C GLU A 73 7.53 8.18 12.58
N ASN A 74 6.77 7.13 12.14
CA ASN A 74 6.22 6.11 13.04
C ASN A 74 6.70 4.69 12.74
N GLY A 75 7.46 4.46 11.67
CA GLY A 75 8.12 3.18 11.38
C GLY A 75 7.17 2.08 10.93
N PHE A 76 6.21 2.35 10.04
CA PHE A 76 5.34 1.35 9.44
C PHE A 76 5.41 1.36 7.90
N VAL A 77 5.09 0.23 7.28
CA VAL A 77 5.05 0.08 5.82
C VAL A 77 3.67 0.44 5.29
N VAL A 78 3.60 1.11 4.13
CA VAL A 78 2.32 1.42 3.47
C VAL A 78 2.24 0.73 2.12
N CYS A 79 1.16 -0.02 1.91
CA CYS A 79 0.80 -0.64 0.65
C CYS A 79 -0.42 0.08 0.07
N TYR A 80 -0.33 0.51 -1.19
CA TYR A 80 -1.42 1.14 -1.95
C TYR A 80 -1.78 0.24 -3.13
N PRO A 81 -2.70 -0.72 -2.95
CA PRO A 81 -3.11 -1.59 -4.05
C PRO A 81 -3.91 -0.85 -5.11
N GLN A 82 -3.84 -1.34 -6.36
CA GLN A 82 -4.65 -0.87 -7.48
C GLN A 82 -5.81 -1.83 -7.73
N GLY A 83 -7.03 -1.30 -7.72
CA GLY A 83 -8.25 -2.00 -8.13
C GLY A 83 -8.24 -2.30 -9.63
N LEU A 84 -8.90 -3.37 -10.05
CA LEU A 84 -9.13 -3.66 -11.46
C LEU A 84 -10.15 -2.68 -12.07
N ILE A 85 -10.29 -2.76 -13.38
CA ILE A 85 -11.23 -1.93 -14.14
C ILE A 85 -12.52 -2.73 -14.33
N ASP A 86 -13.66 -2.11 -14.03
CA ASP A 86 -14.99 -2.68 -14.25
C ASP A 86 -15.47 -2.52 -15.71
N ASP A 87 -16.67 -2.99 -16.01
CA ASP A 87 -17.29 -2.91 -17.34
C ASP A 87 -17.59 -1.46 -17.80
N TRP A 88 -17.45 -0.46 -16.93
CA TRP A 88 -17.63 0.98 -17.25
C TRP A 88 -16.31 1.74 -17.37
N ASP A 89 -15.17 1.03 -17.44
CA ASP A 89 -13.82 1.61 -17.50
C ASP A 89 -13.40 2.38 -16.23
N TYR A 90 -13.91 1.98 -15.05
CA TYR A 90 -13.53 2.58 -13.77
C TYR A 90 -12.80 1.58 -12.86
N ALA A 91 -11.74 2.04 -12.22
CA ALA A 91 -11.07 1.27 -11.19
C ALA A 91 -11.97 1.09 -9.95
N PHE A 92 -12.07 -0.13 -9.43
CA PHE A 92 -13.00 -0.47 -8.37
C PHE A 92 -12.45 -1.57 -7.44
N TRP A 93 -13.14 -1.75 -6.33
CA TRP A 93 -13.04 -2.89 -5.42
C TRP A 93 -14.38 -3.61 -5.43
N ASN A 94 -14.36 -4.93 -5.63
CA ASN A 94 -15.56 -5.76 -5.61
C ASN A 94 -16.02 -5.99 -4.17
N VAL A 95 -16.88 -5.13 -3.69
CA VAL A 95 -17.43 -5.15 -2.33
C VAL A 95 -18.90 -5.57 -2.29
N GLY A 96 -19.41 -6.09 -3.41
CA GLY A 96 -20.78 -6.62 -3.52
C GLY A 96 -21.83 -5.56 -3.73
N TYR A 97 -21.53 -4.50 -4.45
CA TYR A 97 -22.54 -3.53 -4.89
C TYR A 97 -23.52 -4.14 -5.89
N ASP A 98 -24.78 -3.76 -5.83
CA ASP A 98 -25.85 -4.30 -6.69
C ASP A 98 -25.57 -4.11 -8.19
N TRP A 99 -24.82 -3.07 -8.57
CA TRP A 99 -24.42 -2.81 -9.96
C TRP A 99 -23.14 -3.55 -10.40
N HIS A 100 -22.47 -4.23 -9.47
CA HIS A 100 -21.32 -5.11 -9.74
C HIS A 100 -21.68 -6.60 -9.57
N VAL A 101 -22.96 -6.95 -9.73
CA VAL A 101 -23.46 -8.32 -9.48
C VAL A 101 -22.79 -9.40 -10.36
N ASP A 102 -22.33 -9.02 -11.55
CA ASP A 102 -21.65 -9.92 -12.49
C ASP A 102 -20.11 -9.90 -12.32
N GLU A 103 -19.57 -9.04 -11.45
CA GLU A 103 -18.14 -8.98 -11.18
C GLU A 103 -17.71 -10.14 -10.28
N THR A 104 -16.69 -10.87 -10.73
CA THR A 104 -16.21 -12.07 -10.03
C THR A 104 -14.80 -11.92 -9.46
N VAL A 105 -14.27 -10.69 -9.47
CA VAL A 105 -12.93 -10.39 -8.97
C VAL A 105 -12.85 -10.67 -7.47
N ASP A 106 -11.87 -11.47 -7.05
CA ASP A 106 -11.59 -11.75 -5.64
C ASP A 106 -10.60 -10.74 -5.04
N ASP A 107 -11.09 -9.55 -4.68
CA ASP A 107 -10.28 -8.51 -4.07
C ASP A 107 -9.93 -8.83 -2.60
N VAL A 108 -10.74 -9.60 -1.91
CA VAL A 108 -10.45 -10.07 -0.53
C VAL A 108 -9.28 -11.04 -0.55
N GLY A 109 -9.33 -12.06 -1.40
CA GLY A 109 -8.24 -13.03 -1.58
C GLY A 109 -6.95 -12.37 -2.07
N PHE A 110 -7.05 -11.44 -3.04
CA PHE A 110 -5.90 -10.65 -3.49
C PHE A 110 -5.25 -9.90 -2.34
N SER A 111 -6.02 -9.11 -1.58
CA SER A 111 -5.51 -8.29 -0.48
C SER A 111 -4.88 -9.14 0.63
N THR A 112 -5.52 -10.25 0.97
CA THR A 112 -5.04 -11.21 1.96
C THR A 112 -3.72 -11.86 1.53
N SER A 113 -3.66 -12.35 0.28
CA SER A 113 -2.46 -12.98 -0.27
C SER A 113 -1.29 -12.00 -0.38
N LEU A 114 -1.57 -10.77 -0.79
CA LEU A 114 -0.57 -9.70 -0.87
C LEU A 114 -0.06 -9.33 0.53
N ALA A 115 -0.93 -9.21 1.52
CA ALA A 115 -0.54 -8.92 2.90
C ALA A 115 0.40 -10.00 3.45
N GLN A 116 0.07 -11.27 3.31
CA GLN A 116 0.90 -12.40 3.74
C GLN A 116 2.25 -12.46 3.00
N TYR A 117 2.26 -12.15 1.71
CA TYR A 117 3.49 -12.03 0.93
C TYR A 117 4.39 -10.91 1.49
N LEU A 118 3.85 -9.71 1.69
CA LEU A 118 4.61 -8.56 2.21
C LEU A 118 5.11 -8.80 3.63
N GLN A 119 4.30 -9.43 4.49
CA GLN A 119 4.71 -9.82 5.85
C GLN A 119 5.93 -10.74 5.82
N THR A 120 5.96 -11.69 4.89
CA THR A 120 7.06 -12.65 4.76
C THR A 120 8.29 -11.99 4.12
N GLU A 121 8.11 -11.27 3.02
CA GLU A 121 9.20 -10.69 2.22
C GLU A 121 9.99 -9.64 3.01
N TYR A 122 9.30 -8.80 3.77
CA TYR A 122 9.89 -7.70 4.54
C TYR A 122 9.96 -7.95 6.04
N ASN A 123 9.64 -9.17 6.49
CA ASN A 123 9.63 -9.54 7.91
C ASN A 123 8.77 -8.58 8.75
N LEU A 124 7.54 -8.30 8.28
CA LEU A 124 6.59 -7.41 8.95
C LEU A 124 5.74 -8.14 9.99
N SER A 125 5.04 -7.37 10.82
CA SER A 125 4.19 -7.89 11.90
C SER A 125 2.85 -8.39 11.35
N ALA A 126 2.61 -9.70 11.30
CA ALA A 126 1.32 -10.25 10.92
C ALA A 126 0.16 -9.76 11.80
N PRO A 127 0.26 -9.71 13.16
CA PRO A 127 -0.82 -9.22 14.01
C PRO A 127 -1.02 -7.70 13.96
N ASN A 128 -0.12 -6.94 13.33
CA ASN A 128 -0.22 -5.50 13.17
C ASN A 128 -0.35 -5.13 11.68
N THR A 129 -1.26 -5.80 11.00
CA THR A 129 -1.67 -5.47 9.62
C THR A 129 -3.04 -4.83 9.64
N PHE A 130 -3.15 -3.67 9.01
CA PHE A 130 -4.35 -2.83 9.07
C PHE A 130 -4.76 -2.39 7.67
N SER A 131 -6.02 -2.02 7.52
CA SER A 131 -6.55 -1.46 6.28
C SER A 131 -7.33 -0.17 6.53
N THR A 132 -7.26 0.74 5.57
CA THR A 132 -8.06 1.96 5.49
C THR A 132 -8.33 2.29 4.03
N GLY A 133 -9.26 3.18 3.77
CA GLY A 133 -9.55 3.60 2.40
C GLY A 133 -10.59 4.69 2.32
N MET A 134 -10.81 5.20 1.12
CA MET A 134 -11.78 6.23 0.82
C MET A 134 -12.95 5.65 0.03
N SER A 135 -14.23 5.96 0.41
CA SER A 135 -15.43 5.55 -0.33
C SER A 135 -15.43 4.01 -0.57
N ASN A 136 -15.52 3.53 -1.81
CA ASN A 136 -15.42 2.10 -2.17
C ASN A 136 -14.19 1.40 -1.55
N GLY A 137 -13.05 2.11 -1.41
CA GLY A 137 -11.89 1.60 -0.67
C GLY A 137 -12.13 1.51 0.85
N GLY A 138 -12.97 2.35 1.42
CA GLY A 138 -13.45 2.24 2.80
C GLY A 138 -14.34 1.01 2.98
N ASP A 139 -15.24 0.75 2.03
CA ASP A 139 -16.08 -0.45 2.02
C ASP A 139 -15.23 -1.72 1.86
N MET A 140 -14.15 -1.66 1.05
CA MET A 140 -13.18 -2.75 0.94
C MET A 140 -12.48 -3.02 2.29
N SER A 141 -12.07 -1.98 3.01
CA SER A 141 -11.49 -2.15 4.35
C SER A 141 -12.48 -2.78 5.33
N TYR A 142 -13.75 -2.39 5.24
CA TYR A 142 -14.81 -2.99 6.05
C TYR A 142 -15.04 -4.46 5.70
N LEU A 143 -15.03 -4.79 4.42
CA LEU A 143 -15.18 -6.17 3.94
C LEU A 143 -14.01 -7.06 4.43
N LEU A 144 -12.78 -6.57 4.40
CA LEU A 144 -11.62 -7.27 4.95
C LEU A 144 -11.75 -7.52 6.45
N ALA A 145 -12.21 -6.55 7.23
CA ALA A 145 -12.47 -6.75 8.65
C ALA A 145 -13.54 -7.83 8.92
N CYS A 146 -14.50 -8.03 8.01
CA CYS A 146 -15.53 -9.05 8.13
C CYS A 146 -15.09 -10.43 7.63
N GLN A 147 -14.30 -10.51 6.55
CA GLN A 147 -14.01 -11.77 5.85
C GLN A 147 -12.56 -12.26 6.02
N ALA A 148 -11.65 -11.40 6.47
CA ALA A 148 -10.23 -11.68 6.62
C ALA A 148 -9.66 -11.10 7.92
N SER A 149 -10.46 -11.12 9.01
CA SER A 149 -10.09 -10.58 10.33
C SER A 149 -8.94 -11.34 11.02
N ASP A 150 -8.49 -12.45 10.45
CA ASP A 150 -7.30 -13.17 10.85
C ASP A 150 -6.01 -12.60 10.23
N VAL A 151 -6.16 -11.69 9.26
CA VAL A 151 -5.04 -11.02 8.57
C VAL A 151 -5.04 -9.50 8.80
N PHE A 152 -6.25 -8.86 8.89
CA PHE A 152 -6.43 -7.41 9.02
C PHE A 152 -7.08 -6.98 10.33
#